data_a0599a140c9adb831815a6efe96d8e80
#
_entry.id   a0599a140c9adb831815a6efe96d8e80
#
_cell.length_a   1.000
_cell.length_b   1.000
_cell.length_c   1.000
_cell.angle_alpha   90.00
_cell.angle_beta   90.00
_cell.angle_gamma   90.00
#
_symmetry.space_group_name_H-M   'P 1'
#
loop_
_entity.id
_entity.type
_entity.pdbx_description
1 polymer ?
#
loop_
_entity_poly.entity_id
_entity_poly.type
_entity_poly.pdbx_seq_one_letter_code
_entity_poly.pdbx_strand_id
1 'polypeptide(L)'
;MVDMTTPDALGANPGAGDRSPTAFHGFRAAEYIAGIRSQPWLWLASLLALNLLLVALVATLELRYGVDHWNLMRDTNAIAGQPTYYGFYSNIGVLLWALAASVALFGALSLRRLGIQGRRVRALFLGGAFAGVACVDDLFMLHENAGWIGLSEKAVMAGYALFLLVFVASAIPIAHRTKWILLAGSLASLAASIIVDQLHLTMPGRLVIEESFKLTGITLLAAYLVTLSYSLVAEHCRPQRGALDES
;
A
#
# COMPACT_ATOMS: atom_id res chain seq x y z
N MET A 1 79.00 7.48 -36.15
CA MET A 1 78.36 6.92 -37.36
C MET A 1 76.98 6.60 -36.99
N VAL A 2 76.07 7.50 -37.35
CA VAL A 2 74.65 7.51 -36.92
C VAL A 2 73.88 7.03 -38.14
N ASP A 3 73.14 5.96 -37.95
CA ASP A 3 72.21 5.50 -38.99
C ASP A 3 70.77 5.88 -38.56
N MET A 4 70.15 6.69 -39.40
CA MET A 4 68.76 7.13 -39.27
C MET A 4 67.91 6.23 -40.13
N THR A 5 67.08 5.41 -39.52
CA THR A 5 66.02 4.72 -40.24
C THR A 5 64.63 5.10 -39.69
N THR A 6 63.91 5.82 -40.53
CA THR A 6 62.49 5.95 -40.79
C THR A 6 61.48 5.69 -39.67
N PRO A 7 60.49 6.61 -39.45
CA PRO A 7 59.34 6.39 -38.59
C PRO A 7 58.24 5.60 -39.32
N ASP A 8 57.88 4.45 -38.78
CA ASP A 8 56.78 3.66 -39.25
C ASP A 8 55.42 4.24 -38.84
N ALA A 9 54.56 4.10 -39.79
CA ALA A 9 53.17 4.41 -39.92
C ALA A 9 52.34 4.35 -38.60
N LEU A 10 51.71 5.48 -38.26
CA LEU A 10 50.58 5.56 -37.37
C LEU A 10 49.43 4.74 -37.94
N GLY A 11 49.14 3.61 -37.28
CA GLY A 11 47.98 2.78 -37.54
C GLY A 11 46.70 3.59 -37.36
N ALA A 12 45.97 3.72 -38.44
CA ALA A 12 44.62 4.25 -38.46
C ALA A 12 43.71 3.41 -37.55
N ASN A 13 43.09 4.07 -36.60
CA ASN A 13 42.10 3.47 -35.73
C ASN A 13 40.74 3.37 -36.48
N PRO A 14 40.28 2.17 -36.93
CA PRO A 14 39.03 2.01 -37.66
C PRO A 14 37.87 1.76 -36.70
N GLY A 15 37.64 2.69 -35.79
CA GLY A 15 36.63 2.52 -34.73
C GLY A 15 35.86 3.78 -34.32
N ALA A 16 35.99 4.85 -35.11
CA ALA A 16 35.06 5.97 -34.97
C ALA A 16 33.70 5.61 -35.59
N GLY A 17 33.01 4.66 -34.98
CA GLY A 17 31.62 4.38 -35.33
C GLY A 17 30.83 5.68 -35.22
N ASP A 18 30.29 6.08 -36.34
CA ASP A 18 29.34 7.14 -36.56
C ASP A 18 28.19 6.99 -35.54
N ARG A 19 28.32 7.67 -34.43
CA ARG A 19 27.19 7.89 -33.51
C ARG A 19 26.29 8.92 -34.19
N SER A 20 25.46 8.44 -35.11
CA SER A 20 24.36 9.22 -35.61
C SER A 20 23.60 9.79 -34.39
N PRO A 21 23.31 11.10 -34.37
CA PRO A 21 22.53 11.70 -33.30
C PRO A 21 21.22 10.93 -33.21
N THR A 22 20.87 10.46 -32.00
CA THR A 22 19.63 9.77 -31.68
C THR A 22 18.50 10.52 -32.35
N ALA A 23 17.95 9.94 -33.42
CA ALA A 23 16.83 10.49 -34.13
C ALA A 23 15.72 10.66 -33.09
N PHE A 24 15.31 11.90 -32.84
CA PHE A 24 14.09 12.22 -32.13
C PHE A 24 13.00 11.45 -32.87
N HIS A 25 12.51 10.36 -32.25
CA HIS A 25 11.36 9.63 -32.78
C HIS A 25 10.19 10.59 -32.79
N GLY A 26 9.97 11.20 -33.96
CA GLY A 26 8.86 12.10 -34.17
C GLY A 26 7.57 11.42 -33.73
N PHE A 27 6.68 12.19 -33.07
CA PHE A 27 5.38 11.74 -32.60
C PHE A 27 4.64 10.99 -33.73
N ARG A 28 4.50 9.68 -33.60
CA ARG A 28 3.83 8.83 -34.59
C ARG A 28 2.37 8.65 -34.22
N ALA A 29 1.54 9.62 -34.57
CA ALA A 29 0.10 9.59 -34.30
C ALA A 29 -0.57 8.26 -34.71
N ALA A 30 -0.10 7.63 -35.80
CA ALA A 30 -0.61 6.33 -36.25
C ALA A 30 -0.39 5.20 -35.23
N GLU A 31 0.75 5.19 -34.51
CA GLU A 31 1.03 4.17 -33.48
C GLU A 31 0.12 4.36 -32.25
N TYR A 32 -0.16 5.60 -31.86
CA TYR A 32 -1.11 5.90 -30.78
C TYR A 32 -2.53 5.50 -31.15
N ILE A 33 -2.96 5.78 -32.39
CA ILE A 33 -4.29 5.39 -32.87
C ILE A 33 -4.43 3.87 -32.94
N ALA A 34 -3.41 3.17 -33.43
CA ALA A 34 -3.39 1.69 -33.43
C ALA A 34 -3.45 1.13 -32.00
N GLY A 35 -2.78 1.80 -31.04
CA GLY A 35 -2.80 1.43 -29.64
C GLY A 35 -4.13 1.62 -28.93
N ILE A 36 -5.07 2.40 -29.47
CA ILE A 36 -6.38 2.65 -28.83
C ILE A 36 -7.14 1.34 -28.60
N ARG A 37 -7.11 0.41 -29.55
CA ARG A 37 -7.82 -0.87 -29.43
C ARG A 37 -7.27 -1.79 -28.34
N SER A 38 -5.99 -1.64 -27.98
CA SER A 38 -5.33 -2.43 -26.94
C SER A 38 -5.49 -1.84 -25.54
N GLN A 39 -6.16 -0.70 -25.39
CA GLN A 39 -6.39 -0.07 -24.10
C GLN A 39 -7.33 -0.91 -23.22
N PRO A 40 -7.18 -0.86 -21.89
CA PRO A 40 -8.00 -1.64 -20.97
C PRO A 40 -9.39 -1.02 -20.78
N TRP A 41 -10.19 -0.98 -21.85
CA TRP A 41 -11.51 -0.34 -21.86
C TRP A 41 -12.46 -0.84 -20.80
N LEU A 42 -12.42 -2.15 -20.48
CA LEU A 42 -13.23 -2.73 -19.42
C LEU A 42 -12.85 -2.16 -18.05
N TRP A 43 -11.55 -1.98 -17.78
CA TRP A 43 -11.10 -1.36 -16.55
C TRP A 43 -11.51 0.11 -16.46
N LEU A 44 -11.35 0.86 -17.57
CA LEU A 44 -11.79 2.24 -17.63
C LEU A 44 -13.30 2.35 -17.40
N ALA A 45 -14.10 1.53 -18.08
CA ALA A 45 -15.55 1.50 -17.91
C ALA A 45 -15.95 1.14 -16.47
N SER A 46 -15.25 0.15 -15.84
CA SER A 46 -15.51 -0.23 -14.45
C SER A 46 -15.20 0.89 -13.47
N LEU A 47 -14.10 1.61 -13.67
CA LEU A 47 -13.73 2.75 -12.82
C LEU A 47 -14.72 3.91 -12.97
N LEU A 48 -15.13 4.21 -14.20
CA LEU A 48 -16.16 5.23 -14.45
C LEU A 48 -17.51 4.84 -13.85
N ALA A 49 -17.90 3.56 -13.99
CA ALA A 49 -19.11 3.05 -13.38
C ALA A 49 -19.08 3.14 -11.85
N LEU A 50 -17.94 2.83 -11.22
CA LEU A 50 -17.77 2.99 -9.78
C LEU A 50 -17.95 4.46 -9.36
N ASN A 51 -17.35 5.41 -10.08
CA ASN A 51 -17.52 6.84 -9.79
C ASN A 51 -18.99 7.29 -9.94
N LEU A 52 -19.66 6.84 -11.00
CA LEU A 52 -21.09 7.13 -11.17
C LEU A 52 -21.94 6.53 -10.06
N LEU A 53 -21.60 5.34 -9.58
CA LEU A 53 -22.27 4.69 -8.46
C LEU A 53 -22.10 5.50 -7.17
N LEU A 54 -20.90 6.03 -6.90
CA LEU A 54 -20.66 6.91 -5.74
C LEU A 54 -21.47 8.20 -5.84
N VAL A 55 -21.53 8.84 -7.03
CA VAL A 55 -22.37 10.03 -7.23
C VAL A 55 -23.85 9.71 -7.05
N ALA A 56 -24.31 8.56 -7.58
CA ALA A 56 -25.68 8.09 -7.40
C ALA A 56 -26.01 7.79 -5.93
N LEU A 57 -25.05 7.25 -5.16
CA LEU A 57 -25.19 7.06 -3.73
C LEU A 57 -25.39 8.40 -3.01
N VAL A 58 -24.55 9.40 -3.27
CA VAL A 58 -24.68 10.75 -2.69
C VAL A 58 -26.06 11.33 -3.01
N ALA A 59 -26.49 11.30 -4.28
CA ALA A 59 -27.80 11.77 -4.70
C ALA A 59 -28.95 11.02 -4.01
N THR A 60 -28.81 9.71 -3.82
CA THR A 60 -29.81 8.90 -3.12
C THR A 60 -29.91 9.27 -1.64
N LEU A 61 -28.77 9.47 -0.97
CA LEU A 61 -28.73 9.90 0.43
C LEU A 61 -29.37 11.28 0.62
N GLU A 62 -29.14 12.19 -0.32
CA GLU A 62 -29.78 13.50 -0.31
C GLU A 62 -31.30 13.40 -0.51
N LEU A 63 -31.74 12.73 -1.57
CA LEU A 63 -33.16 12.67 -1.94
C LEU A 63 -34.01 11.84 -0.99
N ARG A 64 -33.47 10.78 -0.42
CA ARG A 64 -34.21 9.83 0.42
C ARG A 64 -34.10 10.10 1.91
N TYR A 65 -32.96 10.62 2.35
CA TYR A 65 -32.65 10.79 3.77
C TYR A 65 -32.40 12.26 4.16
N GLY A 66 -32.44 13.18 3.20
CA GLY A 66 -32.20 14.61 3.43
C GLY A 66 -30.78 14.94 3.88
N VAL A 67 -29.82 14.07 3.60
CA VAL A 67 -28.39 14.33 3.88
C VAL A 67 -27.86 15.23 2.78
N ASP A 68 -27.52 16.47 3.14
CA ASP A 68 -26.98 17.44 2.18
C ASP A 68 -25.70 16.91 1.53
N HIS A 69 -25.67 16.88 0.19
CA HIS A 69 -24.50 16.47 -0.60
C HIS A 69 -23.23 17.24 -0.19
N TRP A 70 -23.37 18.50 0.23
CA TRP A 70 -22.28 19.32 0.71
C TRP A 70 -21.54 18.69 1.88
N ASN A 71 -22.24 18.01 2.80
CA ASN A 71 -21.67 17.31 3.94
C ASN A 71 -21.03 15.98 3.55
N LEU A 72 -21.39 15.41 2.41
CA LEU A 72 -20.83 14.13 1.94
C LEU A 72 -19.61 14.32 1.02
N MET A 73 -19.47 15.48 0.39
CA MET A 73 -18.45 15.71 -0.64
C MET A 73 -17.31 16.63 -0.19
N ARG A 74 -17.45 17.31 0.94
CA ARG A 74 -16.42 18.21 1.47
C ARG A 74 -15.62 17.54 2.61
N ASP A 75 -14.43 18.09 2.79
CA ASP A 75 -13.58 17.77 3.95
C ASP A 75 -14.27 18.11 5.27
N THR A 76 -14.16 17.21 6.26
CA THR A 76 -14.83 17.35 7.56
C THR A 76 -14.36 18.57 8.34
N ASN A 77 -13.08 18.93 8.29
CA ASN A 77 -12.56 20.12 8.94
C ASN A 77 -13.11 21.39 8.30
N ALA A 78 -13.24 21.38 6.96
CA ALA A 78 -13.83 22.50 6.23
C ALA A 78 -15.33 22.68 6.53
N ILE A 79 -16.09 21.59 6.74
CA ILE A 79 -17.49 21.63 7.16
C ILE A 79 -17.60 22.19 8.57
N ALA A 80 -16.75 21.71 9.48
CA ALA A 80 -16.75 22.12 10.89
C ALA A 80 -16.11 23.50 11.13
N GLY A 81 -15.57 24.17 10.10
CA GLY A 81 -14.87 25.44 10.23
C GLY A 81 -13.59 25.34 11.07
N GLN A 82 -12.98 24.16 11.12
CA GLN A 82 -11.80 23.90 11.92
C GLN A 82 -10.49 24.08 11.11
N PRO A 83 -9.36 24.36 11.78
CA PRO A 83 -8.06 24.42 11.14
C PRO A 83 -7.69 23.12 10.42
N THR A 84 -7.06 23.20 9.26
CA THR A 84 -6.71 22.05 8.40
C THR A 84 -5.76 21.04 9.05
N TYR A 85 -5.01 21.43 10.08
CA TYR A 85 -4.09 20.56 10.81
C TYR A 85 -4.76 19.71 11.91
N TYR A 86 -6.07 19.92 12.18
CA TYR A 86 -6.78 19.07 13.12
C TYR A 86 -6.85 17.64 12.59
N GLY A 87 -6.62 16.66 13.47
CA GLY A 87 -6.52 15.26 13.10
C GLY A 87 -5.24 14.88 12.34
N PHE A 88 -4.24 15.78 12.23
CA PHE A 88 -2.99 15.51 11.49
C PHE A 88 -2.34 14.18 11.89
N TYR A 89 -2.25 13.90 13.19
CA TYR A 89 -1.60 12.69 13.70
C TYR A 89 -2.38 11.42 13.34
N SER A 90 -3.69 11.43 13.49
CA SER A 90 -4.59 10.34 13.09
C SER A 90 -4.56 10.11 11.58
N ASN A 91 -4.56 11.19 10.78
CA ASN A 91 -4.48 11.09 9.32
C ASN A 91 -3.18 10.43 8.83
N ILE A 92 -2.05 10.63 9.53
CA ILE A 92 -0.82 9.88 9.25
C ILE A 92 -1.04 8.37 9.48
N GLY A 93 -1.74 7.99 10.53
CA GLY A 93 -2.11 6.60 10.80
C GLY A 93 -2.93 5.99 9.65
N VAL A 94 -3.96 6.70 9.19
CA VAL A 94 -4.79 6.28 8.04
C VAL A 94 -3.96 6.09 6.77
N LEU A 95 -3.04 7.02 6.47
CA LEU A 95 -2.15 6.91 5.31
C LEU A 95 -1.21 5.69 5.42
N LEU A 96 -0.70 5.39 6.60
CA LEU A 96 0.15 4.22 6.84
C LEU A 96 -0.65 2.92 6.71
N TRP A 97 -1.89 2.87 7.19
CA TRP A 97 -2.81 1.75 6.95
C TRP A 97 -3.06 1.53 5.46
N ALA A 98 -3.36 2.60 4.72
CA ALA A 98 -3.59 2.57 3.27
C ALA A 98 -2.36 2.07 2.51
N LEU A 99 -1.15 2.55 2.88
CA LEU A 99 0.12 2.09 2.32
C LEU A 99 0.32 0.59 2.56
N ALA A 100 0.16 0.16 3.81
CA ALA A 100 0.32 -1.24 4.20
C ALA A 100 -0.64 -2.16 3.42
N ALA A 101 -1.92 -1.79 3.35
CA ALA A 101 -2.95 -2.51 2.61
C ALA A 101 -2.62 -2.60 1.12
N SER A 102 -2.31 -1.47 0.49
CA SER A 102 -2.06 -1.38 -0.95
C SER A 102 -0.86 -2.21 -1.37
N VAL A 103 0.28 -2.07 -0.67
CA VAL A 103 1.51 -2.80 -1.01
C VAL A 103 1.35 -4.30 -0.76
N ALA A 104 0.72 -4.69 0.34
CA ALA A 104 0.55 -6.10 0.67
C ALA A 104 -0.45 -6.79 -0.26
N LEU A 105 -1.59 -6.18 -0.54
CA LEU A 105 -2.60 -6.75 -1.46
C LEU A 105 -2.08 -6.81 -2.88
N PHE A 106 -1.45 -5.73 -3.37
CA PHE A 106 -0.85 -5.72 -4.71
C PHE A 106 0.21 -6.82 -4.85
N GLY A 107 1.13 -6.93 -3.88
CA GLY A 107 2.16 -7.96 -3.88
C GLY A 107 1.58 -9.36 -3.84
N ALA A 108 0.62 -9.63 -2.97
CA ALA A 108 -0.02 -10.94 -2.85
C ALA A 108 -0.81 -11.33 -4.11
N LEU A 109 -1.56 -10.41 -4.69
CA LEU A 109 -2.35 -10.64 -5.91
C LEU A 109 -1.47 -10.83 -7.13
N SER A 110 -0.39 -10.04 -7.27
CA SER A 110 0.58 -10.16 -8.35
C SER A 110 1.27 -11.54 -8.32
N LEU A 111 1.74 -11.96 -7.14
CA LEU A 111 2.37 -13.28 -6.96
C LEU A 111 1.38 -14.42 -7.29
N ARG A 112 0.13 -14.31 -6.84
CA ARG A 112 -0.91 -15.30 -7.18
C ARG A 112 -1.17 -15.39 -8.68
N ARG A 113 -1.19 -14.25 -9.39
CA ARG A 113 -1.34 -14.21 -10.85
C ARG A 113 -0.19 -14.87 -11.59
N LEU A 114 1.02 -14.83 -11.02
CA LEU A 114 2.20 -15.54 -11.52
C LEU A 114 2.22 -17.04 -11.13
N GLY A 115 1.15 -17.55 -10.55
CA GLY A 115 1.07 -18.95 -10.10
C GLY A 115 1.79 -19.22 -8.78
N ILE A 116 2.36 -18.20 -8.14
CA ILE A 116 3.10 -18.33 -6.89
C ILE A 116 2.11 -18.33 -5.73
N GLN A 117 2.00 -19.47 -5.08
CA GLN A 117 1.12 -19.68 -3.95
C GLN A 117 1.92 -20.21 -2.74
N GLY A 118 1.36 -20.04 -1.54
CA GLY A 118 2.02 -20.56 -0.34
C GLY A 118 1.66 -19.77 0.92
N ARG A 119 2.21 -20.23 2.04
CA ARG A 119 1.91 -19.65 3.36
C ARG A 119 2.29 -18.16 3.43
N ARG A 120 3.43 -17.76 2.85
CA ARG A 120 3.90 -16.36 2.85
C ARG A 120 2.97 -15.44 2.06
N VAL A 121 2.53 -15.86 0.87
CA VAL A 121 1.59 -15.09 0.04
C VAL A 121 0.22 -14.98 0.72
N ARG A 122 -0.23 -16.05 1.40
CA ARG A 122 -1.47 -16.02 2.16
C ARG A 122 -1.38 -15.05 3.36
N ALA A 123 -0.28 -15.10 4.13
CA ALA A 123 -0.07 -14.19 5.24
C ALA A 123 0.00 -12.73 4.76
N LEU A 124 0.68 -12.47 3.64
CA LEU A 124 0.73 -11.14 3.03
C LEU A 124 -0.67 -10.65 2.64
N PHE A 125 -1.49 -11.51 2.02
CA PHE A 125 -2.87 -11.17 1.65
C PHE A 125 -3.74 -10.86 2.88
N LEU A 126 -3.69 -11.72 3.91
CA LEU A 126 -4.48 -11.53 5.13
C LEU A 126 -4.05 -10.27 5.89
N GLY A 127 -2.73 -10.01 5.98
CA GLY A 127 -2.22 -8.78 6.58
C GLY A 127 -2.64 -7.52 5.82
N GLY A 128 -2.60 -7.56 4.50
CA GLY A 128 -3.07 -6.46 3.66
C GLY A 128 -4.57 -6.23 3.77
N ALA A 129 -5.38 -7.31 3.82
CA ALA A 129 -6.81 -7.22 4.02
C ALA A 129 -7.16 -6.67 5.41
N PHE A 130 -6.46 -7.11 6.46
CA PHE A 130 -6.60 -6.55 7.81
C PHE A 130 -6.27 -5.05 7.82
N ALA A 131 -5.14 -4.65 7.25
CA ALA A 131 -4.75 -3.25 7.16
C ALA A 131 -5.78 -2.40 6.37
N GLY A 132 -6.39 -2.97 5.33
CA GLY A 132 -7.46 -2.31 4.56
C GLY A 132 -8.73 -2.09 5.39
N VAL A 133 -9.14 -3.08 6.17
CA VAL A 133 -10.29 -2.96 7.08
C VAL A 133 -9.99 -1.92 8.16
N ALA A 134 -8.81 -1.96 8.79
CA ALA A 134 -8.39 -0.99 9.79
C ALA A 134 -8.30 0.44 9.22
N CYS A 135 -7.85 0.58 7.96
CA CYS A 135 -7.84 1.87 7.26
C CYS A 135 -9.25 2.48 7.13
N VAL A 136 -10.20 1.67 6.71
CA VAL A 136 -11.60 2.11 6.55
C VAL A 136 -12.22 2.45 7.90
N ASP A 137 -11.91 1.65 8.92
CA ASP A 137 -12.38 1.89 10.28
C ASP A 137 -11.84 3.20 10.87
N ASP A 138 -10.54 3.42 10.82
CA ASP A 138 -9.91 4.67 11.31
C ASP A 138 -10.36 5.90 10.51
N LEU A 139 -10.59 5.74 9.19
CA LEU A 139 -11.05 6.85 8.34
C LEU A 139 -12.48 7.29 8.66
N PHE A 140 -13.38 6.34 8.93
CA PHE A 140 -14.80 6.59 9.14
C PHE A 140 -15.25 6.39 10.58
N MET A 141 -14.33 6.07 11.50
CA MET A 141 -14.61 5.81 12.92
C MET A 141 -15.76 4.80 13.10
N LEU A 142 -15.71 3.69 12.33
CA LEU A 142 -16.84 2.76 12.24
C LEU A 142 -17.09 2.05 13.56
N HIS A 143 -16.05 1.68 14.32
CA HIS A 143 -16.20 1.03 15.61
C HIS A 143 -16.86 1.95 16.64
N GLU A 144 -16.56 3.25 16.65
CA GLU A 144 -17.18 4.22 17.55
C GLU A 144 -18.66 4.44 17.21
N ASN A 145 -19.01 4.37 15.92
CA ASN A 145 -20.35 4.61 15.41
C ASN A 145 -21.13 3.32 15.09
N ALA A 146 -20.67 2.17 15.57
CA ALA A 146 -21.26 0.84 15.30
C ALA A 146 -22.75 0.74 15.66
N GLY A 147 -23.21 1.56 16.60
CA GLY A 147 -24.62 1.66 17.01
C GLY A 147 -25.57 2.01 15.85
N TRP A 148 -25.12 2.72 14.82
CA TRP A 148 -25.95 3.07 13.64
C TRP A 148 -26.38 1.86 12.82
N ILE A 149 -25.56 0.79 12.83
CA ILE A 149 -25.86 -0.47 12.16
C ILE A 149 -26.40 -1.55 13.11
N GLY A 150 -26.74 -1.16 14.35
CA GLY A 150 -27.28 -2.08 15.35
C GLY A 150 -26.24 -3.00 16.00
N LEU A 151 -24.95 -2.73 15.84
CA LEU A 151 -23.87 -3.49 16.48
C LEU A 151 -23.34 -2.73 17.70
N SER A 152 -22.87 -3.48 18.71
CA SER A 152 -22.12 -2.87 19.79
C SER A 152 -20.66 -2.66 19.37
N GLU A 153 -20.03 -1.60 19.86
CA GLU A 153 -18.59 -1.35 19.69
C GLU A 153 -17.77 -2.58 20.06
N LYS A 154 -18.09 -3.26 21.18
CA LYS A 154 -17.41 -4.49 21.61
C LYS A 154 -17.51 -5.62 20.60
N ALA A 155 -18.63 -5.75 19.89
CA ALA A 155 -18.81 -6.78 18.86
C ALA A 155 -17.91 -6.47 17.64
N VAL A 156 -17.81 -5.22 17.23
CA VAL A 156 -16.93 -4.78 16.14
C VAL A 156 -15.46 -4.99 16.52
N MET A 157 -15.06 -4.58 17.72
CA MET A 157 -13.69 -4.80 18.23
C MET A 157 -13.34 -6.29 18.34
N ALA A 158 -14.28 -7.14 18.75
CA ALA A 158 -14.09 -8.60 18.76
C ALA A 158 -13.88 -9.15 17.33
N GLY A 159 -14.60 -8.61 16.34
CA GLY A 159 -14.40 -8.94 14.92
C GLY A 159 -12.99 -8.58 14.43
N TYR A 160 -12.49 -7.40 14.77
CA TYR A 160 -11.12 -6.98 14.43
C TYR A 160 -10.08 -7.85 15.13
N ALA A 161 -10.28 -8.15 16.42
CA ALA A 161 -9.39 -9.04 17.17
C ALA A 161 -9.33 -10.44 16.53
N LEU A 162 -10.49 -11.00 16.14
CA LEU A 162 -10.54 -12.29 15.45
C LEU A 162 -9.81 -12.23 14.10
N PHE A 163 -10.01 -11.18 13.31
CA PHE A 163 -9.32 -11.02 12.04
C PHE A 163 -7.80 -10.92 12.25
N LEU A 164 -7.37 -10.11 13.21
CA LEU A 164 -5.96 -9.99 13.59
C LEU A 164 -5.38 -11.34 13.99
N LEU A 165 -6.10 -12.13 14.80
CA LEU A 165 -5.68 -13.48 15.20
C LEU A 165 -5.52 -14.42 14.00
N VAL A 166 -6.43 -14.38 13.02
CA VAL A 166 -6.33 -15.17 11.78
C VAL A 166 -5.09 -14.76 10.98
N PHE A 167 -4.83 -13.47 10.86
CA PHE A 167 -3.62 -12.97 10.21
C PHE A 167 -2.36 -13.44 10.94
N VAL A 168 -2.27 -13.22 12.26
CA VAL A 168 -1.12 -13.62 13.09
C VAL A 168 -0.89 -15.14 13.03
N ALA A 169 -1.95 -15.94 13.15
CA ALA A 169 -1.85 -17.39 13.02
C ALA A 169 -1.31 -17.82 11.65
N SER A 170 -1.61 -17.08 10.59
CA SER A 170 -1.02 -17.30 9.26
C SER A 170 0.45 -16.89 9.15
N ALA A 171 0.90 -15.91 9.96
CA ALA A 171 2.26 -15.38 9.95
C ALA A 171 3.22 -16.20 10.84
N ILE A 172 2.77 -16.80 11.94
CA ILE A 172 3.60 -17.59 12.87
C ILE A 172 4.45 -18.67 12.15
N PRO A 173 3.89 -19.52 11.25
CA PRO A 173 4.66 -20.59 10.61
C PRO A 173 5.78 -20.09 9.68
N ILE A 174 5.74 -18.82 9.30
CA ILE A 174 6.72 -18.19 8.41
C ILE A 174 7.61 -17.18 9.13
N ALA A 175 7.41 -16.96 10.43
CA ALA A 175 8.08 -15.92 11.21
C ALA A 175 9.61 -15.98 11.05
N HIS A 176 10.21 -17.18 11.15
CA HIS A 176 11.66 -17.39 11.03
C HIS A 176 12.25 -16.97 9.66
N ARG A 177 11.41 -16.78 8.64
CA ARG A 177 11.79 -16.34 7.28
C ARG A 177 11.37 -14.90 6.97
N THR A 178 10.93 -14.16 7.96
CA THR A 178 10.41 -12.79 7.81
C THR A 178 11.02 -11.87 8.87
N LYS A 179 10.76 -10.59 8.78
CA LYS A 179 11.16 -9.60 9.79
C LYS A 179 10.17 -9.60 10.96
N TRP A 180 9.96 -10.74 11.58
CA TRP A 180 8.94 -10.98 12.60
C TRP A 180 9.01 -10.02 13.81
N ILE A 181 10.18 -9.46 14.12
CA ILE A 181 10.34 -8.45 15.19
C ILE A 181 9.47 -7.22 14.91
N LEU A 182 9.30 -6.81 13.63
CA LEU A 182 8.41 -5.71 13.26
C LEU A 182 6.95 -6.05 13.57
N LEU A 183 6.53 -7.28 13.26
CA LEU A 183 5.19 -7.76 13.59
C LEU A 183 4.98 -7.83 15.11
N ALA A 184 5.93 -8.42 15.84
CA ALA A 184 5.83 -8.51 17.29
C ALA A 184 5.81 -7.14 17.98
N GLY A 185 6.67 -6.22 17.53
CA GLY A 185 6.67 -4.83 18.01
C GLY A 185 5.36 -4.10 17.69
N SER A 186 4.80 -4.32 16.48
CA SER A 186 3.49 -3.79 16.12
C SER A 186 2.40 -4.26 17.06
N LEU A 187 2.31 -5.59 17.28
CA LEU A 187 1.29 -6.17 18.15
C LEU A 187 1.42 -5.68 19.60
N ALA A 188 2.64 -5.59 20.10
CA ALA A 188 2.91 -5.07 21.44
C ALA A 188 2.49 -3.60 21.56
N SER A 189 2.79 -2.77 20.57
CA SER A 189 2.43 -1.35 20.58
C SER A 189 0.92 -1.15 20.45
N LEU A 190 0.24 -1.86 19.54
CA LEU A 190 -1.21 -1.79 19.41
C LEU A 190 -1.92 -2.28 20.68
N ALA A 191 -1.42 -3.36 21.29
CA ALA A 191 -1.96 -3.83 22.56
C ALA A 191 -1.75 -2.80 23.69
N ALA A 192 -0.58 -2.14 23.75
CA ALA A 192 -0.32 -1.08 24.71
C ALA A 192 -1.26 0.11 24.52
N SER A 193 -1.52 0.52 23.27
CA SER A 193 -2.52 1.59 22.99
C SER A 193 -3.89 1.22 23.52
N ILE A 194 -4.39 0.01 23.21
CA ILE A 194 -5.70 -0.47 23.69
C ILE A 194 -5.74 -0.54 25.22
N ILE A 195 -4.67 -1.00 25.89
CA ILE A 195 -4.60 -1.07 27.33
C ILE A 195 -4.66 0.33 27.93
N VAL A 196 -3.92 1.30 27.41
CA VAL A 196 -3.94 2.69 27.88
C VAL A 196 -5.34 3.30 27.74
N ASP A 197 -6.03 3.01 26.63
CA ASP A 197 -7.41 3.45 26.42
C ASP A 197 -8.36 2.85 27.47
N GLN A 198 -8.35 1.53 27.64
CA GLN A 198 -9.26 0.81 28.54
C GLN A 198 -9.03 1.11 30.04
N LEU A 199 -7.82 1.48 30.43
CA LEU A 199 -7.52 1.83 31.82
C LEU A 199 -8.13 3.13 32.28
N HIS A 200 -8.72 3.93 31.38
CA HIS A 200 -9.37 5.22 31.68
C HIS A 200 -8.56 6.11 32.63
N LEU A 201 -7.22 6.10 32.47
CA LEU A 201 -6.32 6.84 33.34
C LEU A 201 -6.61 8.34 33.29
N THR A 202 -6.81 8.98 34.44
CA THR A 202 -7.05 10.43 34.56
C THR A 202 -5.75 11.24 34.56
N MET A 203 -4.69 10.74 33.92
CA MET A 203 -3.38 11.41 33.90
C MET A 203 -3.26 12.39 32.74
N PRO A 204 -2.60 13.55 32.93
CA PRO A 204 -2.27 14.44 31.85
C PRO A 204 -1.43 13.73 30.78
N GLY A 205 -1.76 13.93 29.50
CA GLY A 205 -1.01 13.32 28.39
C GLY A 205 -1.38 11.87 28.04
N ARG A 206 -2.42 11.28 28.67
CA ARG A 206 -2.91 9.93 28.33
C ARG A 206 -3.09 9.76 26.82
N LEU A 207 -3.79 10.70 26.17
CA LEU A 207 -4.06 10.66 24.74
C LEU A 207 -2.76 10.63 23.90
N VAL A 208 -1.75 11.39 24.31
CA VAL A 208 -0.46 11.41 23.61
C VAL A 208 0.22 10.05 23.69
N ILE A 209 0.18 9.40 24.84
CA ILE A 209 0.76 8.07 25.06
C ILE A 209 0.03 7.02 24.21
N GLU A 210 -1.30 7.01 24.29
CA GLU A 210 -2.19 6.11 23.56
C GLU A 210 -1.97 6.22 22.05
N GLU A 211 -2.08 7.42 21.49
CA GLU A 211 -1.91 7.68 20.07
C GLU A 211 -0.47 7.41 19.59
N SER A 212 0.54 7.65 20.45
CA SER A 212 1.93 7.31 20.11
C SER A 212 2.14 5.81 20.00
N PHE A 213 1.56 5.01 20.87
CA PHE A 213 1.59 3.55 20.76
C PHE A 213 0.81 3.07 19.53
N LYS A 214 -0.38 3.63 19.27
CA LYS A 214 -1.18 3.33 18.09
C LYS A 214 -0.38 3.56 16.81
N LEU A 215 0.15 4.77 16.62
CA LEU A 215 0.91 5.12 15.42
C LEU A 215 2.19 4.28 15.28
N THR A 216 2.91 4.00 16.38
CA THR A 216 4.07 3.12 16.38
C THR A 216 3.70 1.72 15.90
N GLY A 217 2.59 1.17 16.43
CA GLY A 217 2.08 -0.13 16.03
C GLY A 217 1.74 -0.21 14.54
N ILE A 218 1.04 0.81 14.02
CA ILE A 218 0.69 0.93 12.61
C ILE A 218 1.96 1.02 11.74
N THR A 219 2.92 1.85 12.13
CA THR A 219 4.20 2.03 11.41
C THR A 219 4.97 0.72 11.31
N LEU A 220 5.08 -0.03 12.40
CA LEU A 220 5.78 -1.30 12.44
C LEU A 220 5.07 -2.37 11.60
N LEU A 221 3.73 -2.39 11.60
CA LEU A 221 2.96 -3.30 10.75
C LEU A 221 3.14 -2.95 9.27
N ALA A 222 3.08 -1.69 8.93
CA ALA A 222 3.32 -1.23 7.57
C ALA A 222 4.73 -1.64 7.11
N ALA A 223 5.75 -1.42 7.92
CA ALA A 223 7.12 -1.84 7.64
C ALA A 223 7.24 -3.37 7.48
N TYR A 224 6.55 -4.15 8.31
CA TYR A 224 6.50 -5.61 8.18
C TYR A 224 5.91 -6.05 6.84
N LEU A 225 4.74 -5.54 6.49
CA LEU A 225 4.03 -5.92 5.26
C LEU A 225 4.77 -5.46 4.00
N VAL A 226 5.36 -4.25 4.01
CA VAL A 226 6.18 -3.75 2.91
C VAL A 226 7.43 -4.62 2.72
N THR A 227 8.15 -4.94 3.80
CA THR A 227 9.36 -5.78 3.72
C THR A 227 9.04 -7.21 3.31
N LEU A 228 7.92 -7.77 3.76
CA LEU A 228 7.45 -9.09 3.35
C LEU A 228 7.09 -9.10 1.86
N SER A 229 6.33 -8.11 1.38
CA SER A 229 5.97 -7.97 -0.02
C SER A 229 7.21 -7.84 -0.90
N TYR A 230 8.13 -6.92 -0.55
CA TYR A 230 9.38 -6.73 -1.27
C TYR A 230 10.22 -8.00 -1.35
N SER A 231 10.41 -8.70 -0.22
CA SER A 231 11.23 -9.92 -0.18
C SER A 231 10.66 -11.03 -1.08
N LEU A 232 9.33 -11.19 -1.08
CA LEU A 232 8.65 -12.18 -1.92
C LEU A 232 8.77 -11.85 -3.41
N VAL A 233 8.56 -10.60 -3.79
CA VAL A 233 8.69 -10.16 -5.18
C VAL A 233 10.15 -10.29 -5.64
N ALA A 234 11.11 -9.80 -4.83
CA ALA A 234 12.52 -9.86 -5.16
C ALA A 234 13.06 -11.31 -5.30
N GLU A 235 12.56 -12.24 -4.47
CA GLU A 235 12.91 -13.66 -4.52
C GLU A 235 12.51 -14.29 -5.88
N HIS A 236 11.37 -13.90 -6.43
CA HIS A 236 10.81 -14.47 -7.65
C HIS A 236 11.18 -13.71 -8.92
N CYS A 237 11.66 -12.46 -8.80
CA CYS A 237 12.16 -11.68 -9.94
C CYS A 237 13.66 -11.85 -10.18
N ARG A 238 14.40 -12.59 -9.36
CA ARG A 238 15.82 -12.87 -9.61
C ARG A 238 15.95 -13.80 -10.83
N PRO A 239 16.70 -13.40 -11.89
CA PRO A 239 17.02 -14.31 -12.97
C PRO A 239 17.72 -15.55 -12.39
N GLN A 240 17.32 -16.74 -12.84
CA GLN A 240 18.06 -17.98 -12.53
C GLN A 240 19.45 -17.86 -13.16
N ARG A 241 20.44 -17.41 -12.37
CA ARG A 241 21.83 -17.22 -12.81
C ARG A 241 22.57 -18.53 -13.13
N GLY A 242 21.91 -19.68 -13.09
CA GLY A 242 22.51 -20.99 -13.29
C GLY A 242 22.41 -21.58 -14.70
N ALA A 243 21.73 -20.94 -15.65
CA ALA A 243 21.51 -21.51 -16.98
C ALA A 243 22.48 -21.00 -18.07
N LEU A 244 23.38 -20.09 -17.73
CA LEU A 244 24.32 -19.51 -18.71
C LEU A 244 25.77 -19.98 -18.56
N ASP A 245 26.08 -20.77 -17.52
CA ASP A 245 27.43 -21.29 -17.31
C ASP A 245 27.64 -22.74 -17.83
N GLU A 246 26.61 -23.35 -18.45
CA GLU A 246 26.70 -24.71 -19.01
C GLU A 246 26.56 -24.76 -20.55
N SER A 247 26.79 -23.64 -21.24
CA SER A 247 26.77 -23.65 -22.72
C SER A 247 28.11 -23.31 -23.35
#